data_90bc1fa4ccf7c118684777b95cc9c533
#
_entry.id   90bc1fa4ccf7c118684777b95cc9c533
#
_cell.length_a   1.000
_cell.length_b   1.000
_cell.length_c   1.000
_cell.angle_alpha   90.00
_cell.angle_beta   90.00
_cell.angle_gamma   90.00
#
_symmetry.space_group_name_H-M   'P 1'
#
loop_
_entity.id
_entity.type
_entity.pdbx_description
1 polymer ?
#
loop_
_entity_poly.entity_id
_entity_poly.type
_entity_poly.pdbx_seq_one_letter_code
_entity_poly.pdbx_strand_id
1 'polypeptide(L)'
;MPTAMKNMITDTYLQLLERRNIDKITVKDLVDACGISRQTFYYHFRDIFEVIDWSFERKMQQVLKQSLEQPTKEQAIRIFVEAAVESHAAIKRGLASQKREHIEAVFLQALNTYLLTIFRKKAPRVFIDPAEEDVVVQFCSGGIAHLLLTHCKSENTDIDQLTQQLCRLLTAARATLES
;
A
#
# COMPACT_ATOMS: atom_id res chain seq x y z
N MET A 1 -6.01 -18.49 14.35
CA MET A 1 -4.62 -18.67 14.80
C MET A 1 -3.56 -18.56 13.68
N PRO A 2 -3.76 -18.97 12.41
CA PRO A 2 -2.75 -18.74 11.36
C PRO A 2 -2.41 -17.26 11.13
N THR A 3 -3.39 -16.39 11.20
CA THR A 3 -3.23 -14.93 10.98
C THR A 3 -2.37 -14.26 12.06
N ALA A 4 -2.47 -14.67 13.33
CA ALA A 4 -1.67 -14.09 14.42
C ALA A 4 -0.17 -14.37 14.23
N MET A 5 0.20 -15.58 13.80
CA MET A 5 1.59 -15.93 13.51
C MET A 5 2.12 -15.18 12.28
N LYS A 6 1.33 -15.09 11.20
CA LYS A 6 1.68 -14.27 10.04
C LYS A 6 1.94 -12.81 10.43
N ASN A 7 1.08 -12.24 11.26
CA ASN A 7 1.25 -10.87 11.75
C ASN A 7 2.54 -10.72 12.57
N MET A 8 2.83 -11.64 13.50
CA MET A 8 4.05 -11.60 14.31
C MET A 8 5.31 -11.63 13.44
N ILE A 9 5.38 -12.53 12.45
CA ILE A 9 6.51 -12.63 11.52
C ILE A 9 6.66 -11.33 10.71
N THR A 10 5.55 -10.77 10.24
CA THR A 10 5.54 -9.53 9.47
C THR A 10 5.95 -8.32 10.32
N ASP A 11 5.46 -8.22 11.55
CA ASP A 11 5.85 -7.14 12.47
C ASP A 11 7.36 -7.20 12.78
N THR A 12 7.88 -8.41 12.98
CA THR A 12 9.33 -8.63 13.14
C THR A 12 10.11 -8.23 11.88
N TYR A 13 9.60 -8.55 10.68
CA TYR A 13 10.19 -8.11 9.42
C TYR A 13 10.27 -6.57 9.32
N LEU A 14 9.17 -5.88 9.63
CA LEU A 14 9.12 -4.41 9.60
C LEU A 14 10.08 -3.78 10.62
N GLN A 15 10.19 -4.33 11.83
CA GLN A 15 11.18 -3.90 12.83
C GLN A 15 12.63 -4.09 12.37
N LEU A 16 12.94 -5.21 11.71
CA LEU A 16 14.26 -5.44 11.13
C LEU A 16 14.56 -4.46 9.99
N LEU A 17 13.55 -4.14 9.17
CA LEU A 17 13.65 -3.20 8.06
C LEU A 17 13.99 -1.77 8.51
N GLU A 18 13.61 -1.37 9.72
CA GLU A 18 14.00 -0.07 10.29
C GLU A 18 15.50 0.06 10.54
N ARG A 19 16.15 -1.07 10.86
CA ARG A 19 17.55 -1.11 11.35
C ARG A 19 18.54 -1.72 10.38
N ARG A 20 18.06 -2.41 9.34
CA ARG A 20 18.90 -3.19 8.40
C ARG A 20 18.54 -2.89 6.95
N ASN A 21 19.52 -3.11 6.08
CA ASN A 21 19.28 -3.10 4.64
C ASN A 21 18.34 -4.27 4.28
N ILE A 22 17.27 -3.98 3.53
CA ILE A 22 16.26 -4.93 3.11
C ILE A 22 16.85 -6.15 2.36
N ASP A 23 17.93 -5.96 1.60
CA ASP A 23 18.59 -7.02 0.84
C ASP A 23 19.32 -8.03 1.74
N LYS A 24 19.66 -7.62 2.96
CA LYS A 24 20.35 -8.46 3.95
C LYS A 24 19.40 -9.16 4.93
N ILE A 25 18.10 -8.86 4.89
CA ILE A 25 17.13 -9.53 5.75
C ILE A 25 16.80 -10.89 5.11
N THR A 26 17.04 -11.95 5.86
CA THR A 26 16.85 -13.34 5.43
C THR A 26 15.77 -14.04 6.25
N VAL A 27 15.26 -15.18 5.77
CA VAL A 27 14.37 -16.06 6.54
C VAL A 27 15.01 -16.47 7.86
N LYS A 28 16.35 -16.67 7.88
CA LYS A 28 17.08 -17.02 9.12
C LYS A 28 16.95 -15.90 10.15
N ASP A 29 17.13 -14.64 9.73
CA ASP A 29 17.01 -13.50 10.66
C ASP A 29 15.61 -13.40 11.24
N LEU A 30 14.56 -13.68 10.45
CA LEU A 30 13.18 -13.68 10.91
C LEU A 30 12.90 -14.81 11.90
N VAL A 31 13.33 -16.02 11.59
CA VAL A 31 13.16 -17.19 12.44
C VAL A 31 13.83 -16.98 13.79
N ASP A 32 15.07 -16.49 13.77
CA ASP A 32 15.86 -16.22 14.99
C ASP A 32 15.20 -15.10 15.82
N ALA A 33 14.77 -14.01 15.17
CA ALA A 33 14.15 -12.86 15.85
C ALA A 33 12.75 -13.17 16.41
N CYS A 34 11.97 -14.01 15.71
CA CYS A 34 10.65 -14.46 16.17
C CYS A 34 10.71 -15.57 17.23
N GLY A 35 11.87 -16.22 17.43
CA GLY A 35 11.99 -17.39 18.30
C GLY A 35 11.20 -18.61 17.83
N ILE A 36 11.04 -18.79 16.50
CA ILE A 36 10.29 -19.90 15.90
C ILE A 36 11.20 -20.86 15.14
N SER A 37 10.70 -22.03 14.80
CA SER A 37 11.42 -22.96 13.93
C SER A 37 11.30 -22.56 12.46
N ARG A 38 12.26 -22.98 11.61
CA ARG A 38 12.14 -22.85 10.15
C ARG A 38 10.89 -23.54 9.61
N GLN A 39 10.53 -24.70 10.17
CA GLN A 39 9.32 -25.41 9.79
C GLN A 39 8.06 -24.57 10.08
N THR A 40 8.02 -23.86 11.22
CA THR A 40 6.93 -22.94 11.56
C THR A 40 6.87 -21.79 10.56
N PHE A 41 8.02 -21.22 10.19
CA PHE A 41 8.05 -20.18 9.15
C PHE A 41 7.46 -20.69 7.83
N TYR A 42 7.96 -21.82 7.31
CA TYR A 42 7.53 -22.36 6.02
C TYR A 42 6.09 -22.93 6.01
N TYR A 43 5.51 -23.15 7.17
CA TYR A 43 4.07 -23.42 7.28
C TYR A 43 3.22 -22.17 6.95
N HIS A 44 3.75 -20.96 7.21
CA HIS A 44 3.01 -19.71 7.03
C HIS A 44 3.41 -18.93 5.76
N PHE A 45 4.67 -18.97 5.36
CA PHE A 45 5.23 -18.23 4.23
C PHE A 45 6.22 -19.10 3.46
N ARG A 46 6.15 -19.07 2.13
CA ARG A 46 7.10 -19.78 1.26
C ARG A 46 8.50 -19.18 1.33
N ASP A 47 8.55 -17.85 1.37
CA ASP A 47 9.79 -17.08 1.32
C ASP A 47 9.59 -15.67 1.89
N ILE A 48 10.61 -14.84 1.79
CA ILE A 48 10.57 -13.45 2.28
C ILE A 48 9.68 -12.56 1.42
N PHE A 49 9.49 -12.87 0.14
CA PHE A 49 8.62 -12.09 -0.73
C PHE A 49 7.17 -12.19 -0.29
N GLU A 50 6.72 -13.37 0.11
CA GLU A 50 5.37 -13.55 0.64
C GLU A 50 5.15 -12.81 1.99
N VAL A 51 6.22 -12.62 2.79
CA VAL A 51 6.16 -11.74 3.98
C VAL A 51 5.99 -10.27 3.56
N ILE A 52 6.67 -9.83 2.50
CA ILE A 52 6.52 -8.49 1.94
C ILE A 52 5.09 -8.29 1.43
N ASP A 53 4.57 -9.22 0.63
CA ASP A 53 3.20 -9.19 0.10
C ASP A 53 2.17 -9.04 1.23
N TRP A 54 2.28 -9.88 2.25
CA TRP A 54 1.41 -9.84 3.42
C TRP A 54 1.48 -8.50 4.16
N SER A 55 2.67 -7.88 4.24
CA SER A 55 2.84 -6.59 4.90
C SER A 55 2.10 -5.47 4.16
N PHE A 56 2.20 -5.43 2.84
CA PHE A 56 1.47 -4.48 2.00
C PHE A 56 -0.04 -4.71 2.05
N GLU A 57 -0.47 -5.95 1.88
CA GLU A 57 -1.89 -6.32 1.92
C GLU A 57 -2.52 -5.91 3.27
N ARG A 58 -1.89 -6.26 4.39
CA ARG A 58 -2.37 -5.92 5.73
C ARG A 58 -2.48 -4.40 5.95
N LYS A 59 -1.43 -3.64 5.58
CA LYS A 59 -1.44 -2.17 5.70
C LYS A 59 -2.56 -1.59 4.84
N MET A 60 -2.70 -2.05 3.60
CA MET A 60 -3.71 -1.53 2.70
C MET A 60 -5.14 -1.89 3.12
N GLN A 61 -5.38 -3.08 3.65
CA GLN A 61 -6.67 -3.45 4.23
C GLN A 61 -7.04 -2.55 5.41
N GLN A 62 -6.07 -2.22 6.28
CA GLN A 62 -6.29 -1.30 7.39
C GLN A 62 -6.64 0.10 6.89
N VAL A 63 -5.89 0.64 5.94
CA VAL A 63 -6.13 1.95 5.32
C VAL A 63 -7.50 1.98 4.65
N LEU A 64 -7.84 0.95 3.89
CA LEU A 64 -9.13 0.83 3.21
C LEU A 64 -10.29 0.83 4.22
N LYS A 65 -10.18 0.05 5.29
CA LYS A 65 -11.20 0.01 6.34
C LYS A 65 -11.40 1.40 6.94
N GLN A 66 -10.34 2.06 7.37
CA GLN A 66 -10.39 3.41 7.95
C GLN A 66 -10.96 4.44 6.96
N SER A 67 -10.59 4.37 5.68
CA SER A 67 -11.10 5.26 4.63
C SER A 67 -12.61 5.05 4.37
N LEU A 68 -13.08 3.80 4.43
CA LEU A 68 -14.50 3.51 4.24
C LEU A 68 -15.39 3.98 5.39
N GLU A 69 -14.85 4.06 6.60
CA GLU A 69 -15.53 4.57 7.79
C GLU A 69 -15.67 6.11 7.77
N GLN A 70 -14.91 6.82 6.92
CA GLN A 70 -14.97 8.28 6.87
C GLN A 70 -16.26 8.79 6.20
N PRO A 71 -16.89 9.86 6.73
CA PRO A 71 -18.13 10.41 6.17
C PRO A 71 -17.92 11.10 4.82
N THR A 72 -16.76 11.68 4.56
CA THR A 72 -16.47 12.41 3.30
C THR A 72 -15.37 11.75 2.50
N LYS A 73 -15.37 12.03 1.17
CA LYS A 73 -14.31 11.57 0.26
C LYS A 73 -12.94 12.17 0.65
N GLU A 74 -12.93 13.43 1.03
CA GLU A 74 -11.70 14.13 1.42
C GLU A 74 -11.05 13.48 2.65
N GLN A 75 -11.84 13.18 3.68
CA GLN A 75 -11.36 12.47 4.85
C GLN A 75 -10.86 11.05 4.52
N ALA A 76 -11.56 10.34 3.61
CA ALA A 76 -11.10 9.03 3.16
C ALA A 76 -9.74 9.11 2.43
N ILE A 77 -9.56 10.11 1.54
CA ILE A 77 -8.29 10.33 0.84
C ILE A 77 -7.20 10.75 1.81
N ARG A 78 -7.53 11.57 2.82
CA ARG A 78 -6.58 11.96 3.86
C ARG A 78 -5.96 10.75 4.58
N ILE A 79 -6.78 9.79 5.01
CA ILE A 79 -6.29 8.54 5.65
C ILE A 79 -5.28 7.83 4.74
N PHE A 80 -5.55 7.78 3.44
CA PHE A 80 -4.64 7.19 2.48
C PHE A 80 -3.32 7.98 2.35
N VAL A 81 -3.39 9.32 2.28
CA VAL A 81 -2.20 10.18 2.19
C VAL A 81 -1.34 10.06 3.44
N GLU A 82 -1.94 10.08 4.64
CA GLU A 82 -1.25 9.88 5.91
C GLU A 82 -0.50 8.54 5.95
N ALA A 83 -1.17 7.46 5.56
CA ALA A 83 -0.54 6.13 5.50
C ALA A 83 0.60 6.05 4.47
N ALA A 84 0.46 6.76 3.34
CA ALA A 84 1.51 6.83 2.33
C ALA A 84 2.74 7.60 2.83
N VAL A 85 2.54 8.72 3.53
CA VAL A 85 3.61 9.51 4.15
C VAL A 85 4.34 8.69 5.22
N GLU A 86 3.61 8.02 6.11
CA GLU A 86 4.19 7.12 7.11
C GLU A 86 5.05 6.02 6.49
N SER A 87 4.57 5.43 5.39
CA SER A 87 5.22 4.28 4.73
C SER A 87 6.32 4.69 3.75
N HIS A 88 6.43 5.98 3.41
CA HIS A 88 7.30 6.47 2.33
C HIS A 88 8.75 6.02 2.46
N ALA A 89 9.36 6.17 3.65
CA ALA A 89 10.75 5.79 3.86
C ALA A 89 11.00 4.29 3.65
N ALA A 90 10.07 3.43 4.06
CA ALA A 90 10.16 1.99 3.87
C ALA A 90 10.02 1.62 2.38
N ILE A 91 9.03 2.20 1.70
CA ILE A 91 8.80 1.98 0.26
C ILE A 91 10.00 2.45 -0.54
N LYS A 92 10.52 3.66 -0.27
CA LYS A 92 11.70 4.20 -0.95
C LYS A 92 12.94 3.32 -0.79
N ARG A 93 13.20 2.79 0.42
CA ARG A 93 14.28 1.83 0.65
C ARG A 93 14.06 0.53 -0.14
N GLY A 94 12.83 0.04 -0.18
CA GLY A 94 12.47 -1.13 -0.97
C GLY A 94 12.74 -0.95 -2.45
N LEU A 95 12.32 0.19 -3.01
CA LEU A 95 12.55 0.52 -4.42
C LEU A 95 14.01 0.78 -4.78
N ALA A 96 14.86 1.09 -3.81
CA ALA A 96 16.31 1.21 -3.99
C ALA A 96 17.06 -0.12 -3.78
N SER A 97 16.35 -1.23 -3.57
CA SER A 97 16.91 -2.56 -3.28
C SER A 97 16.90 -3.47 -4.52
N GLN A 98 17.54 -4.64 -4.38
CA GLN A 98 17.46 -5.71 -5.39
C GLN A 98 16.04 -6.31 -5.51
N LYS A 99 15.15 -6.05 -4.56
CA LYS A 99 13.75 -6.48 -4.56
C LYS A 99 12.79 -5.46 -5.20
N ARG A 100 13.34 -4.45 -5.88
CA ARG A 100 12.59 -3.31 -6.44
C ARG A 100 11.38 -3.74 -7.28
N GLU A 101 11.60 -4.60 -8.27
CA GLU A 101 10.52 -5.00 -9.19
C GLU A 101 9.34 -5.63 -8.47
N HIS A 102 9.63 -6.50 -7.50
CA HIS A 102 8.60 -7.13 -6.68
C HIS A 102 7.84 -6.11 -5.83
N ILE A 103 8.56 -5.22 -5.15
CA ILE A 103 7.97 -4.19 -4.27
C ILE A 103 7.12 -3.21 -5.08
N GLU A 104 7.58 -2.80 -6.26
CA GLU A 104 6.83 -1.94 -7.17
C GLU A 104 5.52 -2.60 -7.62
N ALA A 105 5.59 -3.86 -8.04
CA ALA A 105 4.42 -4.62 -8.46
C ALA A 105 3.39 -4.77 -7.33
N VAL A 106 3.82 -5.15 -6.13
CA VAL A 106 2.93 -5.32 -4.96
C VAL A 106 2.32 -3.98 -4.53
N PHE A 107 3.11 -2.90 -4.54
CA PHE A 107 2.63 -1.56 -4.21
C PHE A 107 1.55 -1.09 -5.19
N LEU A 108 1.79 -1.23 -6.50
CA LEU A 108 0.80 -0.87 -7.53
C LEU A 108 -0.46 -1.73 -7.43
N GLN A 109 -0.33 -3.03 -7.22
CA GLN A 109 -1.47 -3.93 -7.05
C GLN A 109 -2.31 -3.56 -5.82
N ALA A 110 -1.67 -3.26 -4.70
CA ALA A 110 -2.35 -2.84 -3.48
C ALA A 110 -3.10 -1.52 -3.68
N LEU A 111 -2.49 -0.56 -4.38
CA LEU A 111 -3.10 0.72 -4.72
C LEU A 111 -4.28 0.56 -5.69
N ASN A 112 -4.15 -0.28 -6.71
CA ASN A 112 -5.25 -0.61 -7.63
C ASN A 112 -6.45 -1.17 -6.87
N THR A 113 -6.23 -2.15 -6.00
CA THR A 113 -7.29 -2.76 -5.18
C THR A 113 -7.98 -1.74 -4.28
N TYR A 114 -7.20 -0.84 -3.67
CA TYR A 114 -7.71 0.24 -2.83
C TYR A 114 -8.61 1.18 -3.64
N LEU A 115 -8.11 1.72 -4.76
CA LEU A 115 -8.86 2.67 -5.59
C LEU A 115 -10.12 2.06 -6.16
N LEU A 116 -10.04 0.85 -6.70
CA LEU A 116 -11.19 0.11 -7.22
C LEU A 116 -12.29 -0.04 -6.15
N THR A 117 -11.89 -0.40 -4.92
CA THR A 117 -12.84 -0.59 -3.83
C THR A 117 -13.45 0.74 -3.37
N ILE A 118 -12.65 1.81 -3.26
CA ILE A 118 -13.14 3.15 -2.91
C ILE A 118 -14.10 3.68 -3.99
N PHE A 119 -13.75 3.56 -5.27
CA PHE A 119 -14.63 3.99 -6.36
C PHE A 119 -15.96 3.26 -6.31
N ARG A 120 -15.98 1.94 -6.23
CA ARG A 120 -17.20 1.14 -6.18
C ARG A 120 -18.08 1.44 -4.97
N LYS A 121 -17.48 1.69 -3.79
CA LYS A 121 -18.26 1.92 -2.56
C LYS A 121 -18.64 3.37 -2.31
N LYS A 122 -17.78 4.33 -2.65
CA LYS A 122 -18.00 5.76 -2.39
C LYS A 122 -18.53 6.54 -3.60
N ALA A 123 -18.52 5.93 -4.81
CA ALA A 123 -18.97 6.55 -6.03
C ALA A 123 -19.78 5.57 -6.92
N PRO A 124 -20.83 4.89 -6.42
CA PRO A 124 -21.48 3.76 -7.10
C PRO A 124 -22.23 4.13 -8.40
N ARG A 125 -22.29 5.40 -8.80
CA ARG A 125 -23.04 5.87 -9.97
C ARG A 125 -22.19 6.13 -11.21
N VAL A 126 -20.93 5.79 -11.19
CA VAL A 126 -20.10 5.83 -12.40
C VAL A 126 -20.38 4.55 -13.18
N PHE A 127 -21.26 4.62 -14.17
CA PHE A 127 -21.49 3.54 -15.12
C PHE A 127 -20.32 3.52 -16.10
N ILE A 128 -19.21 2.95 -15.68
CA ILE A 128 -18.09 2.67 -16.55
C ILE A 128 -18.20 1.21 -16.94
N ASP A 129 -18.00 0.90 -18.21
CA ASP A 129 -17.76 -0.47 -18.65
C ASP A 129 -16.64 -1.07 -17.79
N PRO A 130 -16.73 -2.31 -17.29
CA PRO A 130 -15.68 -2.95 -16.52
C PRO A 130 -14.29 -2.86 -17.14
N ALA A 131 -14.18 -2.85 -18.47
CA ALA A 131 -12.92 -2.68 -19.17
C ALA A 131 -12.37 -1.24 -19.04
N GLU A 132 -13.24 -0.24 -19.09
CA GLU A 132 -12.85 1.17 -18.88
C GLU A 132 -12.51 1.44 -17.43
N GLU A 133 -13.26 0.83 -16.48
CA GLU A 133 -12.95 0.93 -15.04
C GLU A 133 -11.51 0.49 -14.74
N ASP A 134 -11.06 -0.64 -15.32
CA ASP A 134 -9.71 -1.17 -15.12
C ASP A 134 -8.65 -0.20 -15.66
N VAL A 135 -8.84 0.34 -16.86
CA VAL A 135 -7.91 1.32 -17.46
C VAL A 135 -7.81 2.59 -16.60
N VAL A 136 -8.94 3.11 -16.14
CA VAL A 136 -8.98 4.31 -15.28
C VAL A 136 -8.29 4.07 -13.95
N VAL A 137 -8.56 2.94 -13.30
CA VAL A 137 -7.92 2.59 -12.03
C VAL A 137 -6.42 2.43 -12.21
N GLN A 138 -5.96 1.77 -13.26
CA GLN A 138 -4.53 1.62 -13.56
C GLN A 138 -3.86 2.98 -13.82
N PHE A 139 -4.49 3.86 -14.59
CA PHE A 139 -3.99 5.21 -14.84
C PHE A 139 -3.88 6.03 -13.56
N CYS A 140 -4.94 6.05 -12.76
CA CYS A 140 -4.95 6.76 -11.48
C CYS A 140 -3.91 6.18 -10.51
N SER A 141 -3.80 4.86 -10.41
CA SER A 141 -2.82 4.20 -9.54
C SER A 141 -1.38 4.54 -9.92
N GLY A 142 -1.05 4.48 -11.21
CA GLY A 142 0.28 4.83 -11.71
C GLY A 142 0.63 6.30 -11.41
N GLY A 143 -0.30 7.22 -11.68
CA GLY A 143 -0.13 8.65 -11.39
C GLY A 143 0.01 8.93 -9.90
N ILE A 144 -0.84 8.35 -9.06
CA ILE A 144 -0.79 8.51 -7.60
C ILE A 144 0.50 7.89 -7.03
N ALA A 145 0.87 6.69 -7.47
CA ALA A 145 2.11 6.05 -7.04
C ALA A 145 3.33 6.94 -7.35
N HIS A 146 3.40 7.47 -8.57
CA HIS A 146 4.48 8.38 -8.96
C HIS A 146 4.51 9.65 -8.10
N LEU A 147 3.36 10.29 -7.89
CA LEU A 147 3.25 11.47 -7.04
C LEU A 147 3.69 11.20 -5.60
N LEU A 148 3.24 10.09 -5.01
CA LEU A 148 3.62 9.71 -3.65
C LEU A 148 5.12 9.46 -3.52
N LEU A 149 5.71 8.77 -4.48
CA LEU A 149 7.15 8.45 -4.47
C LEU A 149 8.05 9.67 -4.71
N THR A 150 7.55 10.68 -5.43
CA THR A 150 8.34 11.87 -5.77
C THR A 150 8.12 13.04 -4.81
N HIS A 151 6.91 13.21 -4.26
CA HIS A 151 6.53 14.37 -3.45
C HIS A 151 6.43 14.09 -1.94
N CYS A 152 6.18 12.85 -1.52
CA CYS A 152 6.17 12.50 -0.09
C CYS A 152 7.61 12.42 0.47
N LYS A 153 8.28 13.55 0.63
CA LYS A 153 9.56 13.64 1.37
C LYS A 153 9.22 13.83 2.84
N SER A 154 9.37 12.79 3.62
CA SER A 154 8.85 12.50 4.96
C SER A 154 8.78 13.62 6.01
N GLU A 155 9.59 14.68 5.94
CA GLU A 155 9.64 15.70 7.00
C GLU A 155 8.90 17.01 6.67
N ASN A 156 8.52 17.26 5.41
CA ASN A 156 7.90 18.51 4.96
C ASN A 156 6.73 18.30 3.99
N THR A 157 6.09 17.14 4.00
CA THR A 157 4.93 16.92 3.13
C THR A 157 3.70 17.57 3.75
N ASP A 158 3.16 18.59 3.08
CA ASP A 158 1.87 19.17 3.44
C ASP A 158 0.74 18.20 3.06
N ILE A 159 0.30 17.43 4.08
CA ILE A 159 -0.76 16.42 3.95
C ILE A 159 -2.08 17.06 3.49
N ASP A 160 -2.39 18.26 3.96
CA ASP A 160 -3.63 18.96 3.62
C ASP A 160 -3.61 19.37 2.15
N GLN A 161 -2.51 19.96 1.68
CA GLN A 161 -2.33 20.34 0.28
C GLN A 161 -2.38 19.12 -0.65
N LEU A 162 -1.66 18.06 -0.31
CA LEU A 162 -1.63 16.82 -1.12
C LEU A 162 -3.01 16.16 -1.18
N THR A 163 -3.73 16.12 -0.04
CA THR A 163 -5.09 15.58 0.03
C THR A 163 -6.02 16.35 -0.91
N GLN A 164 -6.00 17.69 -0.85
CA GLN A 164 -6.83 18.54 -1.72
C GLN A 164 -6.49 18.35 -3.21
N GLN A 165 -5.20 18.25 -3.55
CA GLN A 165 -4.77 18.04 -4.94
C GLN A 165 -5.26 16.68 -5.46
N LEU A 166 -5.10 15.60 -4.68
CA LEU A 166 -5.59 14.28 -5.05
C LEU A 166 -7.12 14.26 -5.17
N CYS A 167 -7.85 14.91 -4.26
CA CYS A 167 -9.31 15.05 -4.35
C CYS A 167 -9.74 15.70 -5.66
N ARG A 168 -9.08 16.79 -6.06
CA ARG A 168 -9.38 17.50 -7.32
C ARG A 168 -9.10 16.62 -8.53
N LEU A 169 -7.94 15.95 -8.58
CA LEU A 169 -7.56 15.08 -9.68
C LEU A 169 -8.53 13.89 -9.84
N LEU A 170 -8.87 13.22 -8.75
CA LEU A 170 -9.81 12.09 -8.78
C LEU A 170 -11.24 12.53 -9.15
N THR A 171 -11.63 13.73 -8.76
CA THR A 171 -12.94 14.29 -9.15
C THR A 171 -12.96 14.69 -10.63
N ALA A 172 -11.88 15.29 -11.13
CA ALA A 172 -11.76 15.67 -12.55
C ALA A 172 -11.72 14.42 -13.46
N ALA A 173 -10.92 13.42 -13.11
CA ALA A 173 -10.86 12.15 -13.83
C ALA A 173 -12.26 11.50 -13.93
N ARG A 174 -13.04 11.54 -12.86
CA ARG A 174 -14.42 11.07 -12.85
C ARG A 174 -15.32 11.88 -13.78
N ALA A 175 -15.27 13.22 -13.74
CA ALA A 175 -16.14 14.07 -14.54
C ALA A 175 -15.92 13.87 -16.06
N THR A 176 -14.69 13.55 -16.46
CA THR A 176 -14.34 13.25 -17.87
C THR A 176 -14.94 11.92 -18.34
N LEU A 177 -15.24 11.01 -17.42
CA LEU A 177 -15.82 9.69 -17.73
C LEU A 177 -17.36 9.71 -17.76
N GLU A 178 -17.97 10.76 -17.16
CA GLU A 178 -19.43 10.96 -17.16
C GLU A 178 -19.91 11.80 -18.38
N SER A 179 -18.99 12.31 -19.22
CA SER A 179 -19.26 13.11 -20.42
C SER A 179 -19.22 12.29 -21.70
#